data_987877fbe890197fefaedf6741ea1539
#
_entry.id   987877fbe890197fefaedf6741ea1539
#
_cell.length_a   1.000
_cell.length_b   1.000
_cell.length_c   1.000
_cell.angle_alpha   90.00
_cell.angle_beta   90.00
_cell.angle_gamma   90.00
#
_symmetry.space_group_name_H-M   'P 1'
#
loop_
_entity.id
_entity.type
_entity.pdbx_description
1 polymer ?
#
loop_
_entity_poly.entity_id
_entity_poly.type
_entity_poly.pdbx_seq_one_letter_code
_entity_poly.pdbx_strand_id
1 'polypeptide(L)'
;VTTSHNEPPAPPSAIGRLLDEISWEGNARKYRGGGLGRENVLTVEVFSALDFLPRAHFLGEVLLAARGADEARGHLIREIEAANVDLLPGDLRPKLPSGSPAAWTVQPDATISTTNAFCLVEAKRLKPSSFQPQQLARLATAIADLRKSQSAFCLLVLRKDPPVKVKGHGDLTLAEAVELGDRNAGAPDPRLVETQFAVITWEEVATIVTDQVRQFSNADVSIESSVGRLAREVIQSVARHR
;
A
#
# COMPACT_ATOMS: atom_id res chain seq x y z
N VAL A 1 -22.34 37.06 21.15
CA VAL A 1 -21.44 36.87 20.01
C VAL A 1 -21.01 35.43 20.06
N THR A 2 -21.70 34.57 19.31
CA THR A 2 -21.39 33.15 19.17
C THR A 2 -20.32 33.02 18.10
N THR A 3 -19.10 32.73 18.51
CA THR A 3 -18.02 32.33 17.61
C THR A 3 -18.35 30.93 17.06
N SER A 4 -18.81 30.86 15.83
CA SER A 4 -18.90 29.60 15.09
C SER A 4 -17.46 29.05 14.85
N HIS A 5 -17.10 28.01 15.59
CA HIS A 5 -15.93 27.23 15.24
C HIS A 5 -16.19 26.59 13.87
N ASN A 6 -15.53 27.11 12.82
CA ASN A 6 -15.43 26.45 11.56
C ASN A 6 -14.50 25.23 11.76
N GLU A 7 -15.06 24.08 12.14
CA GLU A 7 -14.34 22.82 12.00
C GLU A 7 -13.96 22.64 10.53
N PRO A 8 -12.72 22.25 10.22
CA PRO A 8 -12.35 21.91 8.85
C PRO A 8 -13.28 20.79 8.35
N PRO A 9 -13.71 20.84 7.09
CA PRO A 9 -14.57 19.80 6.53
C PRO A 9 -13.92 18.43 6.69
N ALA A 10 -14.71 17.44 7.09
CA ALA A 10 -14.24 16.07 7.22
C ALA A 10 -13.60 15.60 5.89
N PRO A 11 -12.48 14.87 5.93
CA PRO A 11 -11.84 14.37 4.71
C PRO A 11 -12.81 13.45 3.96
N PRO A 12 -12.78 13.44 2.62
CA PRO A 12 -13.65 12.59 1.83
C PRO A 12 -13.39 11.11 2.13
N SER A 13 -14.43 10.28 2.07
CA SER A 13 -14.30 8.83 2.22
C SER A 13 -13.37 8.22 1.16
N ALA A 14 -12.86 7.00 1.39
CA ALA A 14 -12.04 6.29 0.40
C ALA A 14 -12.74 6.16 -0.96
N ILE A 15 -14.04 5.87 -0.95
CA ILE A 15 -14.87 5.84 -2.17
C ILE A 15 -14.97 7.23 -2.79
N GLY A 16 -15.14 8.28 -1.98
CA GLY A 16 -15.16 9.67 -2.46
C GLY A 16 -13.86 10.03 -3.18
N ARG A 17 -12.70 9.72 -2.58
CA ARG A 17 -11.38 9.95 -3.19
C ARG A 17 -11.20 9.15 -4.50
N LEU A 18 -11.62 7.90 -4.52
CA LEU A 18 -11.59 7.08 -5.74
C LEU A 18 -12.47 7.65 -6.85
N LEU A 19 -13.67 8.13 -6.52
CA LEU A 19 -14.56 8.76 -7.49
C LEU A 19 -14.02 10.09 -7.99
N ASP A 20 -13.39 10.89 -7.13
CA ASP A 20 -12.74 12.15 -7.49
C ASP A 20 -11.57 11.89 -8.44
N GLU A 21 -10.74 10.89 -8.18
CA GLU A 21 -9.64 10.49 -9.06
C GLU A 21 -10.15 10.05 -10.44
N ILE A 22 -11.18 9.22 -10.48
CA ILE A 22 -11.83 8.79 -11.73
C ILE A 22 -12.43 9.98 -12.49
N SER A 23 -13.05 10.92 -11.77
CA SER A 23 -13.70 12.10 -12.33
C SER A 23 -12.68 13.12 -12.84
N TRP A 24 -11.60 13.35 -12.10
CA TRP A 24 -10.56 14.33 -12.43
C TRP A 24 -9.81 13.97 -13.73
N GLU A 25 -9.54 12.69 -13.96
CA GLU A 25 -8.93 12.25 -15.21
C GLU A 25 -9.86 12.42 -16.43
N GLY A 26 -11.14 12.79 -16.23
CA GLY A 26 -12.12 13.00 -17.29
C GLY A 26 -12.41 11.77 -18.15
N ASN A 27 -12.07 10.58 -17.67
CA ASN A 27 -11.96 9.37 -18.45
C ASN A 27 -12.58 8.11 -17.79
N ALA A 28 -13.79 8.22 -17.28
CA ALA A 28 -14.55 7.04 -16.81
C ALA A 28 -14.53 5.87 -17.83
N ARG A 29 -14.39 6.17 -19.14
CA ARG A 29 -14.23 5.16 -20.20
C ARG A 29 -12.87 4.45 -20.14
N LYS A 30 -11.79 5.14 -19.77
CA LYS A 30 -10.46 4.51 -19.62
C LYS A 30 -10.42 3.55 -18.43
N TYR A 31 -11.08 3.89 -17.32
CA TYR A 31 -11.24 2.99 -16.18
C TYR A 31 -12.02 1.73 -16.57
N ARG A 32 -13.15 1.86 -17.26
CA ARG A 32 -13.94 0.72 -17.75
C ARG A 32 -13.22 -0.10 -18.82
N GLY A 33 -12.41 0.52 -19.66
CA GLY A 33 -11.65 -0.13 -20.75
C GLY A 33 -10.32 -0.79 -20.33
N GLY A 34 -9.93 -0.74 -19.06
CA GLY A 34 -8.70 -1.36 -18.56
C GLY A 34 -7.47 -0.46 -18.57
N GLY A 35 -7.70 0.86 -18.55
CA GLY A 35 -6.64 1.86 -18.44
C GLY A 35 -6.02 1.99 -17.05
N LEU A 36 -5.28 3.08 -16.85
CA LEU A 36 -4.76 3.55 -15.56
C LEU A 36 -5.91 3.54 -14.52
N GLY A 37 -5.69 3.21 -13.29
CA GLY A 37 -6.72 3.22 -12.23
C GLY A 37 -7.30 1.87 -11.84
N ARG A 38 -7.13 0.80 -12.62
CA ARG A 38 -7.49 -0.55 -12.15
C ARG A 38 -6.65 -1.01 -10.97
N GLU A 39 -5.43 -0.51 -10.86
CA GLU A 39 -4.53 -0.76 -9.74
C GLU A 39 -5.11 -0.18 -8.45
N ASN A 40 -5.53 1.08 -8.49
CA ASN A 40 -6.16 1.75 -7.36
C ASN A 40 -7.48 1.08 -6.95
N VAL A 41 -8.29 0.64 -7.93
CA VAL A 41 -9.54 -0.09 -7.63
C VAL A 41 -9.26 -1.37 -6.87
N LEU A 42 -8.32 -2.20 -7.34
CA LEU A 42 -7.96 -3.45 -6.65
C LEU A 42 -7.43 -3.17 -5.24
N THR A 43 -6.55 -2.19 -5.10
CA THR A 43 -5.99 -1.82 -3.80
C THR A 43 -7.09 -1.35 -2.84
N VAL A 44 -7.99 -0.47 -3.29
CA VAL A 44 -9.10 0.02 -2.47
C VAL A 44 -10.05 -1.12 -2.09
N GLU A 45 -10.45 -1.99 -3.03
CA GLU A 45 -11.32 -3.14 -2.73
C GLU A 45 -10.72 -4.06 -1.67
N VAL A 46 -9.44 -4.41 -1.82
CA VAL A 46 -8.77 -5.36 -0.91
C VAL A 46 -8.48 -4.72 0.45
N PHE A 47 -7.84 -3.56 0.48
CA PHE A 47 -7.45 -2.95 1.75
C PHE A 47 -8.63 -2.37 2.53
N SER A 48 -9.71 -1.92 1.87
CA SER A 48 -10.96 -1.61 2.58
C SER A 48 -11.51 -2.84 3.29
N ALA A 49 -11.55 -3.99 2.61
CA ALA A 49 -12.08 -5.20 3.23
C ALA A 49 -11.18 -5.68 4.38
N LEU A 50 -9.84 -5.61 4.22
CA LEU A 50 -8.89 -5.95 5.27
C LEU A 50 -8.99 -5.02 6.49
N ASP A 51 -9.34 -3.75 6.29
CA ASP A 51 -9.56 -2.79 7.37
C ASP A 51 -10.80 -3.12 8.24
N PHE A 52 -11.87 -3.63 7.60
CA PHE A 52 -13.10 -4.03 8.29
C PHE A 52 -13.08 -5.46 8.85
N LEU A 53 -12.18 -6.30 8.38
CA LEU A 53 -11.98 -7.64 8.94
C LEU A 53 -11.22 -7.55 10.28
N PRO A 54 -11.34 -8.58 11.19
CA PRO A 54 -10.52 -8.66 12.39
C PRO A 54 -9.04 -8.50 12.07
N ARG A 55 -8.46 -7.33 12.36
CA ARG A 55 -7.19 -6.87 11.81
C ARG A 55 -6.02 -7.79 12.15
N ALA A 56 -5.93 -8.26 13.39
CA ALA A 56 -4.85 -9.17 13.78
C ALA A 56 -4.84 -10.45 12.93
N HIS A 57 -6.03 -10.97 12.61
CA HIS A 57 -6.17 -12.23 11.87
C HIS A 57 -6.08 -12.09 10.35
N PHE A 58 -6.36 -10.92 9.80
CA PHE A 58 -6.35 -10.72 8.34
C PHE A 58 -5.22 -9.80 7.92
N LEU A 59 -5.30 -8.53 8.23
CA LEU A 59 -4.26 -7.56 7.88
C LEU A 59 -2.93 -7.89 8.57
N GLY A 60 -2.97 -8.30 9.84
CA GLY A 60 -1.81 -8.73 10.61
C GLY A 60 -1.11 -9.93 9.98
N GLU A 61 -1.87 -10.94 9.55
CA GLU A 61 -1.33 -12.12 8.89
C GLU A 61 -0.76 -11.80 7.49
N VAL A 62 -1.40 -10.90 6.74
CA VAL A 62 -0.85 -10.38 5.47
C VAL A 62 0.50 -9.69 5.71
N LEU A 63 0.58 -8.85 6.74
CA LEU A 63 1.83 -8.21 7.11
C LEU A 63 2.87 -9.23 7.61
N LEU A 64 2.46 -10.22 8.39
CA LEU A 64 3.35 -11.27 8.92
C LEU A 64 3.98 -12.11 7.79
N ALA A 65 3.21 -12.42 6.76
CA ALA A 65 3.67 -13.22 5.62
C ALA A 65 4.55 -12.42 4.64
N ALA A 66 4.49 -11.09 4.65
CA ALA A 66 5.34 -10.27 3.80
C ALA A 66 6.82 -10.47 4.16
N ARG A 67 7.69 -10.43 3.17
CA ARG A 67 9.13 -10.65 3.30
C ARG A 67 9.90 -9.32 3.25
N GLY A 68 10.82 -9.11 4.18
CA GLY A 68 11.61 -7.90 4.35
C GLY A 68 11.00 -6.89 5.34
N ALA A 69 11.75 -5.85 5.66
CA ALA A 69 11.42 -4.82 6.65
C ALA A 69 11.00 -5.37 8.03
N ASP A 70 11.59 -6.48 8.47
CA ASP A 70 11.10 -7.31 9.57
C ASP A 70 10.92 -6.54 10.89
N GLU A 71 11.86 -5.67 11.25
CA GLU A 71 11.79 -4.87 12.46
C GLU A 71 10.61 -3.87 12.41
N ALA A 72 10.55 -3.03 11.35
CA ALA A 72 9.54 -2.00 11.21
C ALA A 72 8.14 -2.62 11.05
N ARG A 73 8.02 -3.71 10.30
CA ARG A 73 6.81 -4.50 10.11
C ARG A 73 6.35 -5.12 11.43
N GLY A 74 7.27 -5.66 12.23
CA GLY A 74 6.97 -6.20 13.56
C GLY A 74 6.44 -5.14 14.53
N HIS A 75 6.87 -3.88 14.44
CA HIS A 75 6.29 -2.78 15.21
C HIS A 75 4.83 -2.53 14.82
N LEU A 76 4.53 -2.46 13.53
CA LEU A 76 3.17 -2.26 13.03
C LEU A 76 2.24 -3.41 13.44
N ILE A 77 2.68 -4.67 13.31
CA ILE A 77 1.89 -5.85 13.66
C ILE A 77 1.50 -5.85 15.14
N ARG A 78 2.40 -5.46 16.04
CA ARG A 78 2.08 -5.38 17.47
C ARG A 78 0.97 -4.39 17.81
N GLU A 79 0.79 -3.37 17.00
CA GLU A 79 -0.20 -2.30 17.20
C GLU A 79 -1.35 -2.36 16.19
N ILE A 80 -1.51 -3.47 15.45
CA ILE A 80 -2.37 -3.56 14.27
C ILE A 80 -3.85 -3.27 14.55
N GLU A 81 -4.35 -3.60 15.73
CA GLU A 81 -5.74 -3.34 16.12
C GLU A 81 -6.03 -1.82 16.25
N ALA A 82 -5.01 -1.04 16.61
CA ALA A 82 -5.10 0.42 16.72
C ALA A 82 -4.68 1.14 15.44
N ALA A 83 -4.33 0.41 14.38
CA ALA A 83 -3.85 1.00 13.16
C ALA A 83 -4.95 1.80 12.43
N ASN A 84 -4.58 2.92 11.82
CA ASN A 84 -5.40 3.64 10.87
C ASN A 84 -4.99 3.23 9.45
N VAL A 85 -5.95 2.81 8.64
CA VAL A 85 -5.76 2.53 7.22
C VAL A 85 -6.36 3.68 6.41
N ASP A 86 -5.52 4.40 5.69
CA ASP A 86 -5.98 5.48 4.81
C ASP A 86 -5.69 5.10 3.35
N LEU A 87 -6.75 5.07 2.55
CA LEU A 87 -6.72 4.68 1.14
C LEU A 87 -6.65 5.90 0.25
N LEU A 88 -5.76 5.88 -0.74
CA LEU A 88 -5.50 7.00 -1.63
C LEU A 88 -5.23 8.30 -0.85
N PRO A 89 -4.25 8.31 0.06
CA PRO A 89 -4.04 9.42 1.01
C PRO A 89 -3.59 10.72 0.33
N GLY A 90 -3.32 10.68 -0.97
CA GLY A 90 -2.83 11.83 -1.73
C GLY A 90 -1.30 11.98 -1.66
N ASP A 91 -0.85 13.20 -1.91
CA ASP A 91 0.57 13.51 -2.05
C ASP A 91 1.31 13.55 -0.71
N LEU A 92 2.31 12.69 -0.56
CA LEU A 92 3.33 12.81 0.49
C LEU A 92 4.55 13.55 -0.06
N ARG A 93 5.05 14.51 0.72
CA ARG A 93 6.23 15.31 0.37
C ARG A 93 7.35 15.08 1.39
N PRO A 94 8.23 14.11 1.14
CA PRO A 94 9.36 13.85 2.04
C PRO A 94 10.30 15.06 2.07
N LYS A 95 10.91 15.30 3.21
CA LYS A 95 11.97 16.30 3.35
C LYS A 95 13.24 15.76 2.69
N LEU A 96 13.59 16.31 1.57
CA LEU A 96 14.82 15.95 0.86
C LEU A 96 16.05 16.54 1.55
N PRO A 97 17.24 15.91 1.41
CA PRO A 97 18.50 16.51 1.84
C PRO A 97 18.71 17.89 1.20
N SER A 98 19.34 18.80 1.93
CA SER A 98 19.66 20.16 1.44
C SER A 98 20.47 20.06 0.12
N GLY A 99 20.01 20.75 -0.92
CA GLY A 99 20.66 20.73 -2.24
C GLY A 99 20.01 19.79 -3.26
N SER A 100 18.96 19.07 -2.92
CA SER A 100 18.20 18.28 -3.90
C SER A 100 17.44 19.17 -4.88
N PRO A 101 17.53 18.91 -6.19
CA PRO A 101 17.06 19.87 -7.22
C PRO A 101 15.54 19.92 -7.39
N ALA A 102 14.77 19.07 -6.77
CA ALA A 102 13.31 19.04 -6.94
C ALA A 102 12.57 18.57 -5.68
N ALA A 103 11.42 19.20 -5.40
CA ALA A 103 10.44 18.64 -4.47
C ALA A 103 9.84 17.36 -5.10
N TRP A 104 10.09 16.22 -4.50
CA TRP A 104 9.48 14.96 -4.93
C TRP A 104 8.15 14.74 -4.22
N THR A 105 7.23 14.21 -4.97
CA THR A 105 5.95 13.76 -4.46
C THR A 105 5.88 12.25 -4.57
N VAL A 106 5.42 11.61 -3.51
CA VAL A 106 5.09 10.19 -3.48
C VAL A 106 3.58 10.08 -3.29
N GLN A 107 2.94 9.32 -4.12
CA GLN A 107 1.51 9.02 -4.05
C GLN A 107 1.33 7.53 -3.76
N PRO A 108 1.31 7.13 -2.48
CA PRO A 108 1.07 5.74 -2.16
C PRO A 108 -0.41 5.37 -2.41
N ASP A 109 -0.65 4.11 -2.76
CA ASP A 109 -2.01 3.60 -2.94
C ASP A 109 -2.78 3.53 -1.61
N ALA A 110 -2.06 3.29 -0.52
CA ALA A 110 -2.60 3.34 0.84
C ALA A 110 -1.50 3.65 1.86
N THR A 111 -1.91 4.02 3.08
CA THR A 111 -1.04 4.06 4.25
C THR A 111 -1.66 3.27 5.40
N ILE A 112 -0.81 2.65 6.22
CA ILE A 112 -1.22 2.00 7.46
C ILE A 112 -0.35 2.60 8.55
N SER A 113 -0.95 3.22 9.56
CA SER A 113 -0.22 3.95 10.57
C SER A 113 -0.71 3.65 11.98
N THR A 114 0.23 3.64 12.91
CA THR A 114 0.00 3.60 14.36
C THR A 114 0.77 4.74 15.01
N THR A 115 0.79 4.79 16.34
CA THR A 115 1.60 5.78 17.06
C THR A 115 3.09 5.63 16.77
N ASN A 116 3.59 4.39 16.58
CA ASN A 116 5.02 4.10 16.52
C ASN A 116 5.50 3.56 15.16
N ALA A 117 4.57 3.24 14.26
CA ALA A 117 4.90 2.65 12.97
C ALA A 117 4.09 3.25 11.82
N PHE A 118 4.72 3.30 10.64
CA PHE A 118 4.12 3.82 9.42
C PHE A 118 4.48 2.92 8.23
N CYS A 119 3.47 2.50 7.50
CA CYS A 119 3.64 1.71 6.28
C CYS A 119 3.07 2.48 5.08
N LEU A 120 3.88 2.68 4.06
CA LEU A 120 3.40 3.04 2.72
C LEU A 120 3.02 1.76 1.99
N VAL A 121 1.88 1.73 1.33
CA VAL A 121 1.48 0.62 0.46
C VAL A 121 1.59 1.08 -0.98
N GLU A 122 2.34 0.33 -1.77
CA GLU A 122 2.43 0.49 -3.22
C GLU A 122 2.08 -0.85 -3.87
N ALA A 123 1.01 -0.86 -4.62
CA ALA A 123 0.51 -2.05 -5.27
C ALA A 123 0.77 -2.05 -6.77
N LYS A 124 0.98 -3.21 -7.35
CA LYS A 124 1.06 -3.39 -8.80
C LYS A 124 -0.05 -4.33 -9.27
N ARG A 125 -0.74 -3.94 -10.33
CA ARG A 125 -1.84 -4.74 -10.89
C ARG A 125 -1.39 -6.16 -11.28
N LEU A 126 -2.33 -7.08 -11.29
CA LEU A 126 -2.12 -8.48 -11.68
C LEU A 126 -1.76 -8.65 -13.16
N LYS A 127 -2.20 -7.75 -14.05
CA LYS A 127 -1.74 -7.70 -15.44
C LYS A 127 -0.31 -7.14 -15.52
N PRO A 128 0.46 -7.47 -16.56
CA PRO A 128 1.82 -6.97 -16.71
C PRO A 128 1.88 -5.44 -16.50
N SER A 129 2.62 -5.03 -15.51
CA SER A 129 2.86 -3.63 -15.15
C SER A 129 4.35 -3.44 -14.84
N SER A 130 4.81 -2.20 -14.85
CA SER A 130 6.20 -1.86 -14.54
C SER A 130 6.26 -0.65 -13.63
N PHE A 131 7.25 -0.61 -12.76
CA PHE A 131 7.58 0.60 -12.03
C PHE A 131 8.15 1.66 -12.97
N GLN A 132 7.87 2.92 -12.68
CA GLN A 132 8.62 4.00 -13.31
C GLN A 132 10.06 4.00 -12.77
N PRO A 133 11.07 4.40 -13.56
CA PRO A 133 12.48 4.29 -13.17
C PRO A 133 12.83 4.91 -11.81
N GLN A 134 12.12 5.99 -11.42
CA GLN A 134 12.39 6.70 -10.15
C GLN A 134 11.43 6.34 -9.01
N GLN A 135 10.45 5.48 -9.25
CA GLN A 135 9.37 5.25 -8.29
C GLN A 135 9.86 4.61 -7.00
N LEU A 136 10.66 3.54 -7.09
CA LEU A 136 11.19 2.85 -5.92
C LEU A 136 12.19 3.71 -5.14
N ALA A 137 13.03 4.49 -5.83
CA ALA A 137 13.94 5.43 -5.17
C ALA A 137 13.20 6.53 -4.40
N ARG A 138 12.09 7.04 -4.95
CA ARG A 138 11.24 8.02 -4.26
C ARG A 138 10.59 7.43 -3.00
N LEU A 139 10.06 6.21 -3.10
CA LEU A 139 9.52 5.49 -1.96
C LEU A 139 10.59 5.26 -0.89
N ALA A 140 11.78 4.80 -1.27
CA ALA A 140 12.90 4.61 -0.35
C ALA A 140 13.30 5.91 0.36
N THR A 141 13.33 7.04 -0.37
CA THR A 141 13.62 8.36 0.21
C THR A 141 12.52 8.80 1.19
N ALA A 142 11.25 8.57 0.87
CA ALA A 142 10.14 8.87 1.77
C ALA A 142 10.23 8.02 3.06
N ILE A 143 10.55 6.74 2.95
CA ILE A 143 10.76 5.87 4.11
C ILE A 143 11.94 6.34 4.97
N ALA A 144 13.05 6.73 4.35
CA ALA A 144 14.22 7.25 5.07
C ALA A 144 13.90 8.54 5.84
N ASP A 145 13.04 9.41 5.31
CA ASP A 145 12.58 10.61 6.02
C ASP A 145 11.64 10.26 7.19
N LEU A 146 10.66 9.39 6.97
CA LEU A 146 9.72 8.93 8.00
C LEU A 146 10.43 8.22 9.16
N ARG A 147 11.48 7.45 8.89
CA ARG A 147 12.27 6.74 9.92
C ARG A 147 13.00 7.64 10.91
N LYS A 148 13.08 8.93 10.65
CA LYS A 148 13.62 9.91 11.62
C LYS A 148 12.71 10.10 12.83
N SER A 149 11.43 9.75 12.73
CA SER A 149 10.43 9.96 13.76
C SER A 149 9.72 8.70 14.24
N GLN A 150 9.68 7.63 13.43
CA GLN A 150 8.94 6.41 13.72
C GLN A 150 9.48 5.23 12.91
N SER A 151 9.12 4.00 13.27
CA SER A 151 9.41 2.83 12.44
C SER A 151 8.62 2.93 11.13
N ALA A 152 9.30 2.93 9.97
CA ALA A 152 8.63 3.06 8.70
C ALA A 152 9.15 2.09 7.64
N PHE A 153 8.26 1.62 6.77
CA PHE A 153 8.58 0.76 5.63
C PHE A 153 7.55 0.93 4.50
N CYS A 154 7.86 0.39 3.33
CA CYS A 154 6.95 0.30 2.20
C CYS A 154 6.56 -1.16 1.97
N LEU A 155 5.27 -1.45 1.97
CA LEU A 155 4.73 -2.74 1.54
C LEU A 155 4.47 -2.70 0.04
N LEU A 156 5.20 -3.53 -0.70
CA LEU A 156 4.97 -3.75 -2.12
C LEU A 156 4.03 -4.95 -2.30
N VAL A 157 2.86 -4.72 -2.88
CA VAL A 157 1.92 -5.78 -3.23
C VAL A 157 2.03 -6.05 -4.72
N LEU A 158 2.61 -7.18 -5.08
CA LEU A 158 3.05 -7.48 -6.44
C LEU A 158 2.25 -8.63 -7.06
N ARG A 159 2.34 -8.78 -8.37
CA ARG A 159 1.85 -9.97 -9.09
C ARG A 159 2.71 -11.20 -8.80
N LYS A 160 4.01 -11.03 -8.74
CA LYS A 160 5.03 -12.06 -8.52
C LYS A 160 6.16 -11.50 -7.68
N ASP A 161 6.92 -12.36 -7.08
CA ASP A 161 8.14 -11.99 -6.36
C ASP A 161 9.15 -11.23 -7.24
N PRO A 162 10.01 -10.41 -6.64
CA PRO A 162 11.14 -9.83 -7.36
C PRO A 162 11.96 -10.90 -8.12
N PRO A 163 12.55 -10.57 -9.26
CA PRO A 163 12.81 -9.22 -9.74
C PRO A 163 11.57 -8.50 -10.26
N VAL A 164 11.56 -7.16 -10.11
CA VAL A 164 10.47 -6.29 -10.54
C VAL A 164 10.76 -5.71 -11.92
N LYS A 165 9.71 -5.54 -12.72
CA LYS A 165 9.85 -4.92 -14.03
C LYS A 165 9.93 -3.40 -13.89
N VAL A 166 10.99 -2.79 -14.46
CA VAL A 166 11.17 -1.34 -14.53
C VAL A 166 11.08 -0.88 -15.98
N LYS A 167 10.30 0.16 -16.23
CA LYS A 167 10.03 0.68 -17.58
C LYS A 167 11.33 1.11 -18.26
N GLY A 168 11.61 0.51 -19.42
CA GLY A 168 12.81 0.80 -20.20
C GLY A 168 14.08 0.06 -19.73
N HIS A 169 14.03 -0.71 -18.62
CA HIS A 169 15.21 -1.35 -18.03
C HIS A 169 15.05 -2.87 -17.83
N GLY A 170 13.85 -3.41 -18.05
CA GLY A 170 13.61 -4.85 -17.88
C GLY A 170 13.35 -5.24 -16.43
N ASP A 171 13.71 -6.48 -16.08
CA ASP A 171 13.56 -7.03 -14.73
C ASP A 171 14.81 -6.71 -13.89
N LEU A 172 14.62 -6.09 -12.73
CA LEU A 172 15.66 -5.65 -11.79
C LEU A 172 15.34 -6.16 -10.38
N THR A 173 16.34 -6.41 -9.58
CA THR A 173 16.19 -6.55 -8.13
C THR A 173 15.68 -5.23 -7.53
N LEU A 174 15.13 -5.24 -6.32
CA LEU A 174 14.69 -4.01 -5.67
C LEU A 174 15.86 -3.05 -5.44
N ALA A 175 17.04 -3.56 -5.08
CA ALA A 175 18.24 -2.75 -4.88
C ALA A 175 18.67 -2.05 -6.18
N GLU A 176 18.77 -2.79 -7.29
CA GLU A 176 19.10 -2.21 -8.61
C GLU A 176 18.06 -1.18 -9.07
N ALA A 177 16.77 -1.43 -8.80
CA ALA A 177 15.70 -0.52 -9.18
C ALA A 177 15.70 0.78 -8.34
N VAL A 178 16.07 0.70 -7.06
CA VAL A 178 16.29 1.88 -6.21
C VAL A 178 17.52 2.64 -6.68
N GLU A 179 18.65 1.95 -6.91
CA GLU A 179 19.89 2.56 -7.39
C GLU A 179 19.73 3.24 -8.75
N LEU A 180 18.97 2.64 -9.66
CA LEU A 180 18.68 3.22 -10.96
C LEU A 180 18.00 4.59 -10.85
N GLY A 181 17.06 4.74 -9.92
CA GLY A 181 16.34 6.01 -9.71
C GLY A 181 17.17 7.08 -9.03
N ASP A 182 18.23 6.68 -8.34
CA ASP A 182 19.05 7.53 -7.47
C ASP A 182 20.12 8.35 -8.16
N ARG A 183 20.61 7.91 -9.29
CA ARG A 183 21.76 8.54 -9.98
C ARG A 183 21.71 10.05 -10.09
N ASN A 184 20.57 10.68 -9.75
CA ASN A 184 20.35 12.12 -9.84
C ASN A 184 19.86 12.79 -8.53
N ALA A 185 19.71 12.12 -7.42
CA ALA A 185 18.91 12.65 -6.32
C ALA A 185 19.40 12.42 -4.88
N GLY A 186 20.59 11.89 -4.65
CA GLY A 186 21.12 11.66 -3.29
C GLY A 186 20.28 10.66 -2.50
N ALA A 187 19.99 9.52 -3.09
CA ALA A 187 19.12 8.50 -2.56
C ALA A 187 19.71 7.70 -1.39
N PRO A 188 18.83 6.98 -0.71
CA PRO A 188 19.23 6.14 0.40
C PRO A 188 20.16 5.02 -0.07
N ASP A 189 21.05 4.62 0.82
CA ASP A 189 21.99 3.51 0.63
C ASP A 189 21.22 2.25 0.15
N PRO A 190 21.57 1.68 -1.02
CA PRO A 190 20.92 0.46 -1.54
C PRO A 190 20.91 -0.71 -0.55
N ARG A 191 21.88 -0.72 0.40
CA ARG A 191 21.93 -1.71 1.49
C ARG A 191 20.74 -1.63 2.44
N LEU A 192 20.01 -0.53 2.47
CA LEU A 192 18.84 -0.35 3.31
C LEU A 192 17.55 -0.90 2.68
N VAL A 193 17.59 -1.33 1.43
CA VAL A 193 16.39 -1.76 0.68
C VAL A 193 15.65 -2.89 1.40
N GLU A 194 16.36 -3.90 1.89
CA GLU A 194 15.77 -5.03 2.61
C GLU A 194 15.08 -4.61 3.92
N THR A 195 15.56 -3.54 4.54
CA THR A 195 14.97 -3.00 5.76
C THR A 195 13.85 -2.01 5.48
N GLN A 196 13.79 -1.44 4.26
CA GLN A 196 12.82 -0.43 3.87
C GLN A 196 11.62 -0.98 3.12
N PHE A 197 11.75 -2.12 2.46
CA PHE A 197 10.68 -2.72 1.67
C PHE A 197 10.29 -4.08 2.23
N ALA A 198 9.00 -4.29 2.34
CA ALA A 198 8.39 -5.61 2.51
C ALA A 198 7.66 -5.97 1.22
N VAL A 199 7.67 -7.24 0.84
CA VAL A 199 7.04 -7.72 -0.39
C VAL A 199 6.06 -8.83 -0.09
N ILE A 200 4.90 -8.77 -0.70
CA ILE A 200 3.90 -9.84 -0.74
C ILE A 200 3.25 -9.88 -2.12
N THR A 201 2.75 -11.03 -2.53
CA THR A 201 1.99 -11.14 -3.77
C THR A 201 0.49 -11.10 -3.53
N TRP A 202 -0.29 -10.65 -4.52
CA TRP A 202 -1.74 -10.70 -4.47
C TRP A 202 -2.29 -12.12 -4.25
N GLU A 203 -1.59 -13.13 -4.77
CA GLU A 203 -1.97 -14.52 -4.61
C GLU A 203 -1.79 -14.99 -3.16
N GLU A 204 -0.70 -14.57 -2.52
CA GLU A 204 -0.48 -14.83 -1.09
C GLU A 204 -1.53 -14.13 -0.24
N VAL A 205 -1.87 -12.85 -0.53
CA VAL A 205 -2.95 -12.14 0.17
C VAL A 205 -4.26 -12.94 0.08
N ALA A 206 -4.67 -13.37 -1.12
CA ALA A 206 -5.90 -14.15 -1.29
C ALA A 206 -5.84 -15.51 -0.58
N THR A 207 -4.69 -16.16 -0.57
CA THR A 207 -4.48 -17.44 0.14
C THR A 207 -4.61 -17.27 1.65
N ILE A 208 -3.94 -16.26 2.23
CA ILE A 208 -4.01 -15.94 3.66
C ILE A 208 -5.45 -15.67 4.07
N VAL A 209 -6.16 -14.81 3.33
CA VAL A 209 -7.57 -14.51 3.63
C VAL A 209 -8.43 -15.77 3.57
N THR A 210 -8.20 -16.65 2.60
CA THR A 210 -8.92 -17.92 2.48
C THR A 210 -8.68 -18.83 3.69
N ASP A 211 -7.43 -18.92 4.14
CA ASP A 211 -7.06 -19.77 5.27
C ASP A 211 -7.59 -19.22 6.60
N GLN A 212 -7.56 -17.90 6.78
CA GLN A 212 -8.14 -17.26 7.95
C GLN A 212 -9.66 -17.47 8.03
N VAL A 213 -10.38 -17.36 6.90
CA VAL A 213 -11.84 -17.67 6.87
C VAL A 213 -12.12 -19.08 7.35
N ARG A 214 -11.33 -20.07 6.92
CA ARG A 214 -11.51 -21.46 7.37
C ARG A 214 -11.34 -21.61 8.88
N GLN A 215 -10.41 -20.85 9.49
CA GLN A 215 -10.23 -20.87 10.95
C GLN A 215 -11.42 -20.23 11.68
N PHE A 216 -11.97 -19.14 11.14
CA PHE A 216 -13.14 -18.46 11.71
C PHE A 216 -14.44 -19.26 11.56
N SER A 217 -14.60 -20.03 10.49
CA SER A 217 -15.81 -20.82 10.22
C SER A 217 -16.10 -21.91 11.26
N ASN A 218 -15.15 -22.18 12.14
CA ASN A 218 -15.30 -23.16 13.21
C ASN A 218 -15.73 -22.55 14.56
N ALA A 219 -15.88 -21.23 14.66
CA ALA A 219 -16.00 -20.57 15.96
C ALA A 219 -17.39 -19.98 16.30
N ASP A 220 -18.11 -19.33 15.37
CA ASP A 220 -19.45 -18.75 15.59
C ASP A 220 -20.16 -18.38 14.27
N VAL A 221 -21.38 -18.94 14.07
CA VAL A 221 -22.16 -18.80 12.81
C VAL A 221 -22.55 -17.34 12.49
N SER A 222 -22.74 -16.47 13.47
CA SER A 222 -23.17 -15.08 13.23
C SER A 222 -22.02 -14.17 12.77
N ILE A 223 -20.84 -14.37 13.34
CA ILE A 223 -19.59 -13.68 12.94
C ILE A 223 -19.14 -14.22 11.57
N GLU A 224 -19.28 -15.54 11.33
CA GLU A 224 -18.97 -16.20 10.07
C GLU A 224 -19.65 -15.51 8.87
N SER A 225 -20.90 -15.11 8.99
CA SER A 225 -21.63 -14.54 7.87
C SER A 225 -21.09 -13.18 7.40
N SER A 226 -20.62 -12.32 8.30
CA SER A 226 -20.08 -10.98 7.96
C SER A 226 -18.61 -11.05 7.55
N VAL A 227 -17.79 -11.74 8.33
CA VAL A 227 -16.37 -12.00 8.02
C VAL A 227 -16.25 -12.76 6.70
N GLY A 228 -17.06 -13.81 6.51
CA GLY A 228 -17.04 -14.59 5.27
C GLY A 228 -17.48 -13.80 4.03
N ARG A 229 -18.38 -12.81 4.16
CA ARG A 229 -18.73 -11.93 3.03
C ARG A 229 -17.59 -11.00 2.64
N LEU A 230 -17.00 -10.28 3.61
CA LEU A 230 -15.88 -9.36 3.36
C LEU A 230 -14.66 -10.11 2.82
N ALA A 231 -14.34 -11.25 3.39
CA ALA A 231 -13.22 -12.07 2.92
C ALA A 231 -13.43 -12.60 1.50
N ARG A 232 -14.66 -12.99 1.13
CA ARG A 232 -14.99 -13.34 -0.26
C ARG A 232 -14.79 -12.15 -1.21
N GLU A 233 -15.09 -10.92 -0.79
CA GLU A 233 -14.79 -9.74 -1.62
C GLU A 233 -13.29 -9.62 -1.91
N VAL A 234 -12.41 -9.83 -0.94
CA VAL A 234 -10.95 -9.83 -1.17
C VAL A 234 -10.56 -10.87 -2.22
N ILE A 235 -10.99 -12.12 -2.01
CA ILE A 235 -10.66 -13.24 -2.91
C ILE A 235 -11.19 -12.98 -4.33
N GLN A 236 -12.44 -12.50 -4.44
CA GLN A 236 -13.07 -12.19 -5.73
C GLN A 236 -12.42 -11.00 -6.40
N SER A 237 -12.02 -9.96 -5.66
CA SER A 237 -11.32 -8.80 -6.22
C SER A 237 -10.00 -9.22 -6.85
N VAL A 238 -9.19 -10.01 -6.15
CA VAL A 238 -7.95 -10.56 -6.72
C VAL A 238 -8.25 -11.43 -7.97
N ALA A 239 -9.29 -12.26 -7.94
CA ALA A 239 -9.67 -13.10 -9.08
C ALA A 239 -10.16 -12.28 -10.29
N ARG A 240 -10.96 -11.23 -10.08
CA ARG A 240 -11.49 -10.36 -11.16
C ARG A 240 -10.39 -9.57 -11.89
N HIS A 241 -9.31 -9.27 -11.21
CA HIS A 241 -8.22 -8.45 -11.77
C HIS A 241 -7.07 -9.27 -12.40
N ARG A 242 -7.13 -10.61 -12.32
CA ARG A 242 -6.24 -11.53 -13.07
C ARG A 242 -6.51 -11.45 -14.58
#